data_4b52069994bf01fd50635baa3697d688
#
_entry.id   4b52069994bf01fd50635baa3697d688
#
_cell.length_a   1.000
_cell.length_b   1.000
_cell.length_c   1.000
_cell.angle_alpha   90.00
_cell.angle_beta   90.00
_cell.angle_gamma   90.00
#
_symmetry.space_group_name_H-M   'P 1'
#
loop_
_entity.id
_entity.type
_entity.pdbx_description
1 polymer ?
#
loop_
_entity_poly.entity_id
_entity_poly.type
_entity_poly.pdbx_seq_one_letter_code
_entity_poly.pdbx_strand_id
1 'polypeptide(L)'
;RNLKPIASYLLAGSIILLMITKGYYLINGIESPARWLYLGLFSFQTSDIARLSLIIFLAYYLDEIKARIKNLYDGFLPPVTAIGILMAFIVIQPDFSTAFMVGLIGILLLFISGARIFHILTSFFAGLLISFPVIYFSPYRWARIRSFFNPDIKSDGYQAYQAELSMSNGGWFGSGLGNSTEKNHLLPTPHTDFIFSIIGEELGFLLGTLPLLLVFLFIFFRGIKIAKRCTDPFGIFLAMGICINIVLYAFVNAAVATGLFPVTGLPMPLISYGGSGMFINMVMIGILLNISQAKRSINNSKTWSSLSFG
;
A
#
# COMPACT_ATOMS: atom_id res chain seq x y z
N ARG A 1 14.06 -14.00 9.61
CA ARG A 1 14.76 -13.76 10.88
C ARG A 1 15.78 -12.62 10.79
N ASN A 2 16.56 -12.54 9.72
CA ASN A 2 17.60 -11.50 9.57
C ASN A 2 17.06 -10.05 9.52
N LEU A 3 15.80 -9.85 9.17
CA LEU A 3 15.16 -8.53 9.17
C LEU A 3 14.74 -8.05 10.56
N LYS A 4 14.56 -8.97 11.53
CA LYS A 4 14.11 -8.64 12.88
C LYS A 4 15.06 -7.67 13.61
N PRO A 5 16.39 -7.90 13.70
CA PRO A 5 17.30 -7.02 14.43
C PRO A 5 17.47 -5.64 13.79
N ILE A 6 17.20 -5.49 12.50
CA ILE A 6 17.36 -4.22 11.77
C ILE A 6 16.04 -3.44 11.59
N ALA A 7 14.91 -3.98 12.09
CA ALA A 7 13.58 -3.39 11.84
C ALA A 7 13.45 -1.93 12.30
N SER A 8 13.93 -1.61 13.51
CA SER A 8 13.90 -0.24 14.04
C SER A 8 14.84 0.70 13.27
N TYR A 9 16.00 0.20 12.85
CA TYR A 9 16.93 0.98 12.02
C TYR A 9 16.37 1.25 10.63
N LEU A 10 15.65 0.29 10.03
CA LEU A 10 14.97 0.50 8.75
C LEU A 10 13.90 1.57 8.85
N LEU A 11 13.11 1.57 9.93
CA LEU A 11 12.11 2.61 10.15
C LEU A 11 12.77 3.98 10.34
N ALA A 12 13.78 4.08 11.21
CA ALA A 12 14.51 5.33 11.44
C ALA A 12 15.18 5.83 10.15
N GLY A 13 15.83 4.95 9.39
CA GLY A 13 16.44 5.27 8.10
C GLY A 13 15.43 5.76 7.07
N SER A 14 14.24 5.17 7.04
CA SER A 14 13.16 5.62 6.13
C SER A 14 12.64 7.01 6.50
N ILE A 15 12.53 7.34 7.80
CA ILE A 15 12.14 8.68 8.25
C ILE A 15 13.22 9.70 7.86
N ILE A 16 14.50 9.37 8.06
CA ILE A 16 15.63 10.23 7.64
C ILE A 16 15.59 10.45 6.12
N LEU A 17 15.32 9.40 5.34
CA LEU A 17 15.20 9.50 3.89
C LEU A 17 14.04 10.41 3.45
N LEU A 18 12.89 10.35 4.13
CA LEU A 18 11.78 11.27 3.92
C LEU A 18 12.18 12.72 4.22
N MET A 19 12.91 12.97 5.32
CA MET A 19 13.41 14.30 5.66
C MET A 19 14.41 14.83 4.62
N ILE A 20 15.36 14.00 4.19
CA ILE A 20 16.34 14.36 3.16
C ILE A 20 15.62 14.73 1.85
N THR A 21 14.65 13.93 1.41
CA THR A 21 13.87 14.23 0.20
C THR A 21 13.19 15.58 0.30
N LYS A 22 12.51 15.88 1.41
CA LYS A 22 11.86 17.18 1.60
C LYS A 22 12.87 18.32 1.67
N GLY A 23 13.99 18.13 2.38
CA GLY A 23 15.06 19.12 2.49
C GLY A 23 15.69 19.45 1.13
N TYR A 24 15.94 18.45 0.29
CA TYR A 24 16.45 18.62 -1.06
C TYR A 24 15.54 19.54 -1.92
N TYR A 25 14.22 19.33 -1.88
CA TYR A 25 13.26 20.16 -2.61
C TYR A 25 13.19 21.60 -2.07
N LEU A 26 13.28 21.78 -0.76
CA LEU A 26 13.28 23.10 -0.13
C LEU A 26 14.55 23.91 -0.51
N ILE A 27 15.72 23.27 -0.47
CA ILE A 27 17.01 23.93 -0.77
C ILE A 27 17.10 24.35 -2.24
N ASN A 28 16.57 23.51 -3.15
CA ASN A 28 16.62 23.79 -4.59
C ASN A 28 15.43 24.64 -5.10
N GLY A 29 14.53 25.09 -4.23
CA GLY A 29 13.39 25.92 -4.61
C GLY A 29 12.41 25.22 -5.58
N ILE A 30 12.34 23.88 -5.55
CA ILE A 30 11.50 23.11 -6.46
C ILE A 30 10.08 23.08 -5.89
N GLU A 31 9.13 23.71 -6.57
CA GLU A 31 7.71 23.79 -6.15
C GLU A 31 6.90 22.51 -6.37
N SER A 32 7.44 21.54 -7.11
CA SER A 32 6.74 20.27 -7.37
C SER A 32 6.63 19.41 -6.10
N PRO A 33 5.66 18.46 -6.05
CA PRO A 33 5.50 17.56 -4.88
C PRO A 33 6.78 16.79 -4.58
N ALA A 34 7.35 17.02 -3.39
CA ALA A 34 8.62 16.47 -2.91
C ALA A 34 8.53 14.97 -2.56
N ARG A 35 8.14 14.12 -3.52
CA ARG A 35 7.88 12.68 -3.31
C ARG A 35 8.99 11.79 -3.82
N TRP A 36 9.73 12.26 -4.84
CA TRP A 36 10.70 11.48 -5.60
C TRP A 36 12.12 11.93 -5.30
N LEU A 37 13.00 10.99 -5.04
CA LEU A 37 14.43 11.22 -4.96
C LEU A 37 15.06 10.75 -6.28
N TYR A 38 15.67 11.67 -7.01
CA TYR A 38 16.33 11.41 -8.27
C TYR A 38 17.81 11.11 -8.03
N LEU A 39 18.23 9.88 -8.36
CA LEU A 39 19.62 9.42 -8.24
C LEU A 39 20.22 9.15 -9.62
N GLY A 40 20.21 10.16 -10.48
CA GLY A 40 20.66 10.05 -11.87
C GLY A 40 19.71 9.20 -12.71
N LEU A 41 20.08 7.96 -13.01
CA LEU A 41 19.29 7.05 -13.84
C LEU A 41 18.06 6.44 -13.13
N PHE A 42 18.00 6.52 -11.81
CA PHE A 42 16.93 5.93 -11.02
C PHE A 42 16.18 6.99 -10.23
N SER A 43 14.87 6.86 -10.17
CA SER A 43 14.02 7.66 -9.30
C SER A 43 13.30 6.77 -8.29
N PHE A 44 13.38 7.12 -7.01
CA PHE A 44 12.73 6.41 -5.92
C PHE A 44 11.69 7.29 -5.24
N GLN A 45 10.49 6.74 -5.06
CA GLN A 45 9.52 7.34 -4.16
C GLN A 45 9.83 6.88 -2.73
N THR A 46 10.23 7.83 -1.89
CA THR A 46 10.71 7.53 -0.53
C THR A 46 9.63 6.96 0.38
N SER A 47 8.36 7.28 0.13
CA SER A 47 7.22 6.73 0.84
C SER A 47 6.99 5.22 0.58
N ASP A 48 7.44 4.66 -0.55
CA ASP A 48 7.37 3.21 -0.81
C ASP A 48 8.32 2.44 0.12
N ILE A 49 9.54 2.96 0.31
CA ILE A 49 10.52 2.39 1.25
C ILE A 49 9.99 2.51 2.68
N ALA A 50 9.42 3.67 3.04
CA ALA A 50 8.87 3.93 4.36
C ALA A 50 7.72 2.96 4.70
N ARG A 51 6.86 2.67 3.73
CA ARG A 51 5.76 1.71 3.85
C ARG A 51 6.25 0.29 4.14
N LEU A 52 7.24 -0.21 3.41
CA LEU A 52 7.85 -1.52 3.67
C LEU A 52 8.53 -1.54 5.04
N SER A 53 9.28 -0.49 5.38
CA SER A 53 9.98 -0.38 6.67
C SER A 53 9.00 -0.40 7.84
N LEU A 54 7.84 0.27 7.72
CA LEU A 54 6.79 0.22 8.74
C LEU A 54 6.22 -1.19 8.92
N ILE A 55 5.94 -1.91 7.83
CA ILE A 55 5.42 -3.28 7.90
C ILE A 55 6.42 -4.19 8.64
N ILE A 56 7.71 -4.08 8.32
CA ILE A 56 8.78 -4.85 8.98
C ILE A 56 8.88 -4.46 10.46
N PHE A 57 8.83 -3.16 10.79
CA PHE A 57 8.89 -2.68 12.16
C PHE A 57 7.68 -3.13 12.98
N LEU A 58 6.47 -3.00 12.44
CA LEU A 58 5.26 -3.45 13.14
C LEU A 58 5.29 -4.95 13.37
N ALA A 59 5.73 -5.75 12.38
CA ALA A 59 5.88 -7.19 12.57
C ALA A 59 6.86 -7.53 13.69
N TYR A 60 7.98 -6.82 13.77
CA TYR A 60 8.96 -6.95 14.86
C TYR A 60 8.37 -6.57 16.21
N TYR A 61 7.76 -5.38 16.28
CA TYR A 61 7.24 -4.85 17.52
C TYR A 61 6.10 -5.72 18.08
N LEU A 62 5.18 -6.16 17.23
CA LEU A 62 4.05 -7.00 17.61
C LEU A 62 4.49 -8.39 18.10
N ASP A 63 5.59 -8.93 17.56
CA ASP A 63 6.19 -10.17 18.07
C ASP A 63 6.78 -9.98 19.49
N GLU A 64 7.42 -8.83 19.75
CA GLU A 64 8.03 -8.56 21.07
C GLU A 64 6.99 -8.32 22.18
N ILE A 65 5.92 -7.57 21.89
CA ILE A 65 4.95 -7.19 22.93
C ILE A 65 3.86 -8.22 23.19
N LYS A 66 3.55 -9.10 22.21
CA LYS A 66 2.56 -10.21 22.34
C LYS A 66 1.29 -9.82 23.12
N ALA A 67 1.08 -10.45 24.29
CA ALA A 67 -0.11 -10.22 25.11
C ALA A 67 -0.27 -8.78 25.64
N ARG A 68 0.83 -7.99 25.73
CA ARG A 68 0.79 -6.61 26.23
C ARG A 68 0.08 -5.64 25.26
N ILE A 69 -0.19 -6.04 24.02
CA ILE A 69 -0.89 -5.20 23.01
C ILE A 69 -2.27 -4.69 23.50
N LYS A 70 -2.89 -5.36 24.48
CA LYS A 70 -4.16 -4.95 25.09
C LYS A 70 -4.02 -3.78 26.07
N ASN A 71 -2.79 -3.50 26.56
CA ASN A 71 -2.51 -2.36 27.42
C ASN A 71 -2.31 -1.12 26.55
N LEU A 72 -2.93 -0.01 26.95
CA LEU A 72 -2.88 1.22 26.15
C LEU A 72 -1.45 1.78 26.09
N TYR A 73 -0.79 1.97 27.23
CA TYR A 73 0.49 2.68 27.31
C TYR A 73 1.68 1.83 26.84
N ASP A 74 1.80 0.60 27.34
CA ASP A 74 2.98 -0.25 27.09
C ASP A 74 2.87 -1.10 25.82
N GLY A 75 1.66 -1.24 25.27
CA GLY A 75 1.40 -2.11 24.13
C GLY A 75 0.93 -1.37 22.88
N PHE A 76 -0.19 -0.64 23.00
CA PHE A 76 -0.88 -0.08 21.85
C PHE A 76 -0.32 1.29 21.41
N LEU A 77 0.00 2.17 22.34
CA LEU A 77 0.43 3.54 22.03
C LEU A 77 1.74 3.61 21.24
N PRO A 78 2.82 2.85 21.57
CA PRO A 78 4.08 2.96 20.82
C PRO A 78 3.98 2.62 19.32
N PRO A 79 3.31 1.54 18.87
CA PRO A 79 3.17 1.32 17.44
C PRO A 79 2.26 2.35 16.77
N VAL A 80 1.22 2.85 17.45
CA VAL A 80 0.36 3.92 16.91
C VAL A 80 1.15 5.22 16.76
N THR A 81 2.02 5.58 17.71
CA THR A 81 2.88 6.75 17.55
C THR A 81 3.88 6.60 16.41
N ALA A 82 4.47 5.42 16.21
CA ALA A 82 5.34 5.15 15.07
C ALA A 82 4.60 5.31 13.74
N ILE A 83 3.37 4.77 13.64
CA ILE A 83 2.50 4.96 12.46
C ILE A 83 2.22 6.45 12.25
N GLY A 84 1.81 7.17 13.29
CA GLY A 84 1.47 8.59 13.23
C GLY A 84 2.64 9.48 12.82
N ILE A 85 3.84 9.23 13.34
CA ILE A 85 5.07 9.93 12.97
C ILE A 85 5.35 9.70 11.48
N LEU A 86 5.32 8.46 11.01
CA LEU A 86 5.58 8.16 9.60
C LEU A 86 4.54 8.81 8.68
N MET A 87 3.25 8.73 9.04
CA MET A 87 2.17 9.42 8.31
C MET A 87 2.42 10.92 8.24
N ALA A 88 2.82 11.57 9.33
CA ALA A 88 3.10 13.00 9.37
C ALA A 88 4.21 13.38 8.38
N PHE A 89 5.33 12.64 8.35
CA PHE A 89 6.41 12.90 7.38
C PHE A 89 5.98 12.68 5.93
N ILE A 90 5.14 11.68 5.65
CA ILE A 90 4.61 11.45 4.30
C ILE A 90 3.63 12.58 3.90
N VAL A 91 2.79 13.06 4.82
CA VAL A 91 1.88 14.20 4.57
C VAL A 91 2.65 15.50 4.28
N ILE A 92 3.79 15.72 4.94
CA ILE A 92 4.69 16.86 4.68
C ILE A 92 5.26 16.82 3.25
N GLN A 93 5.34 15.65 2.62
CA GLN A 93 5.72 15.46 1.20
C GLN A 93 4.55 15.60 0.21
N PRO A 94 3.47 16.29 0.52
CA PRO A 94 2.11 16.29 -0.02
C PRO A 94 1.61 14.94 -0.59
N ASP A 95 1.89 13.83 0.10
CA ASP A 95 1.45 12.49 -0.29
C ASP A 95 0.41 11.93 0.69
N PHE A 96 -0.76 12.55 0.73
CA PHE A 96 -1.82 12.20 1.68
C PHE A 96 -2.36 10.79 1.45
N SER A 97 -2.50 10.37 0.19
CA SER A 97 -3.05 9.05 -0.16
C SER A 97 -2.17 7.91 0.36
N THR A 98 -0.86 8.01 0.18
CA THR A 98 0.08 7.03 0.74
C THR A 98 0.10 7.06 2.26
N ALA A 99 0.04 8.25 2.88
CA ALA A 99 -0.05 8.37 4.35
C ALA A 99 -1.31 7.67 4.89
N PHE A 100 -2.47 7.87 4.26
CA PHE A 100 -3.71 7.19 4.62
C PHE A 100 -3.59 5.67 4.50
N MET A 101 -3.01 5.15 3.41
CA MET A 101 -2.79 3.72 3.22
C MET A 101 -1.84 3.13 4.27
N VAL A 102 -0.77 3.84 4.63
CA VAL A 102 0.18 3.46 5.69
C VAL A 102 -0.55 3.36 7.04
N GLY A 103 -1.38 4.33 7.37
CA GLY A 103 -2.22 4.31 8.57
C GLY A 103 -3.19 3.14 8.59
N LEU A 104 -3.88 2.88 7.47
CA LEU A 104 -4.84 1.79 7.36
C LEU A 104 -4.17 0.41 7.49
N ILE A 105 -3.03 0.20 6.84
CA ILE A 105 -2.23 -1.04 6.98
C ILE A 105 -1.80 -1.23 8.43
N GLY A 106 -1.30 -0.16 9.09
CA GLY A 106 -0.91 -0.20 10.48
C GLY A 106 -2.05 -0.59 11.42
N ILE A 107 -3.22 0.06 11.27
CA ILE A 107 -4.43 -0.26 12.05
C ILE A 107 -4.88 -1.71 11.83
N LEU A 108 -4.87 -2.21 10.59
CA LEU A 108 -5.24 -3.59 10.31
C LEU A 108 -4.26 -4.60 10.93
N LEU A 109 -2.96 -4.30 10.95
CA LEU A 109 -1.97 -5.14 11.64
C LEU A 109 -2.20 -5.15 13.16
N LEU A 110 -2.52 -4.00 13.76
CA LEU A 110 -2.89 -3.91 15.16
C LEU A 110 -4.17 -4.69 15.49
N PHE A 111 -5.15 -4.67 14.59
CA PHE A 111 -6.36 -5.48 14.72
C PHE A 111 -6.04 -6.98 14.71
N ILE A 112 -5.23 -7.44 13.76
CA ILE A 112 -4.80 -8.85 13.65
C ILE A 112 -3.98 -9.29 14.85
N SER A 113 -3.22 -8.39 15.48
CA SER A 113 -2.44 -8.70 16.70
C SER A 113 -3.28 -8.88 17.95
N GLY A 114 -4.60 -8.62 17.88
CA GLY A 114 -5.54 -8.76 19.00
C GLY A 114 -5.59 -7.53 19.92
N ALA A 115 -5.26 -6.34 19.42
CA ALA A 115 -5.47 -5.09 20.14
C ALA A 115 -6.96 -4.89 20.46
N ARG A 116 -7.26 -4.17 21.55
CA ARG A 116 -8.66 -3.89 21.92
C ARG A 116 -9.34 -3.04 20.84
N ILE A 117 -10.50 -3.48 20.39
CA ILE A 117 -11.28 -2.79 19.33
C ILE A 117 -11.57 -1.33 19.69
N PHE A 118 -11.78 -1.03 20.97
CA PHE A 118 -11.97 0.33 21.44
C PHE A 118 -10.77 1.23 21.15
N HIS A 119 -9.53 0.78 21.40
CA HIS A 119 -8.31 1.53 21.10
C HIS A 119 -8.14 1.71 19.58
N ILE A 120 -8.49 0.71 18.80
CA ILE A 120 -8.43 0.77 17.33
C ILE A 120 -9.41 1.81 16.80
N LEU A 121 -10.68 1.75 17.23
CA LEU A 121 -11.69 2.71 16.81
C LEU A 121 -11.36 4.14 17.24
N THR A 122 -10.92 4.35 18.49
CA THR A 122 -10.50 5.67 18.97
C THR A 122 -9.34 6.24 18.16
N SER A 123 -8.34 5.43 17.81
CA SER A 123 -7.21 5.86 16.99
C SER A 123 -7.63 6.14 15.54
N PHE A 124 -8.54 5.35 15.00
CA PHE A 124 -9.08 5.56 13.65
C PHE A 124 -9.87 6.89 13.58
N PHE A 125 -10.79 7.11 14.51
CA PHE A 125 -11.56 8.36 14.55
C PHE A 125 -10.70 9.58 14.88
N ALA A 126 -9.70 9.44 15.77
CA ALA A 126 -8.71 10.50 16.02
C ALA A 126 -7.92 10.82 14.74
N GLY A 127 -7.49 9.81 14.00
CA GLY A 127 -6.83 9.98 12.71
C GLY A 127 -7.70 10.70 11.68
N LEU A 128 -8.99 10.35 11.57
CA LEU A 128 -9.94 11.05 10.69
C LEU A 128 -10.11 12.52 11.12
N LEU A 129 -10.24 12.78 12.41
CA LEU A 129 -10.39 14.15 12.94
C LEU A 129 -9.15 15.00 12.64
N ILE A 130 -7.95 14.46 12.80
CA ILE A 130 -6.69 15.15 12.46
C ILE A 130 -6.54 15.33 10.94
N SER A 131 -7.02 14.38 10.15
CA SER A 131 -6.96 14.43 8.68
C SER A 131 -7.89 15.48 8.08
N PHE A 132 -9.02 15.77 8.73
CA PHE A 132 -10.03 16.70 8.23
C PHE A 132 -9.47 18.11 7.97
N PRO A 133 -8.77 18.79 8.90
CA PRO A 133 -8.15 20.09 8.63
C PRO A 133 -7.11 20.01 7.50
N VAL A 134 -6.30 18.95 7.47
CA VAL A 134 -5.28 18.75 6.45
C VAL A 134 -5.87 18.66 5.04
N ILE A 135 -7.07 18.12 4.92
CA ILE A 135 -7.80 18.04 3.66
C ILE A 135 -8.48 19.39 3.36
N TYR A 136 -9.21 19.93 4.33
CA TYR A 136 -10.03 21.13 4.16
C TYR A 136 -9.22 22.37 3.79
N PHE A 137 -8.08 22.59 4.43
CA PHE A 137 -7.20 23.74 4.15
C PHE A 137 -6.31 23.55 2.92
N SER A 138 -6.35 22.39 2.25
CA SER A 138 -5.65 22.17 0.99
C SER A 138 -6.60 22.28 -0.20
N PRO A 139 -6.54 23.35 -1.02
CA PRO A 139 -7.45 23.53 -2.16
C PRO A 139 -7.47 22.33 -3.09
N TYR A 140 -6.29 21.77 -3.39
CA TYR A 140 -6.13 20.59 -4.25
C TYR A 140 -6.81 19.32 -3.70
N ARG A 141 -6.67 19.04 -2.38
CA ARG A 141 -7.28 17.84 -1.77
C ARG A 141 -8.79 18.02 -1.64
N TRP A 142 -9.23 19.22 -1.27
CA TRP A 142 -10.64 19.55 -1.17
C TRP A 142 -11.34 19.47 -2.52
N ALA A 143 -10.69 19.94 -3.60
CA ALA A 143 -11.19 19.83 -4.96
C ALA A 143 -11.44 18.38 -5.36
N ARG A 144 -10.51 17.45 -5.07
CA ARG A 144 -10.70 16.01 -5.34
C ARG A 144 -11.89 15.39 -4.60
N ILE A 145 -12.15 15.81 -3.36
CA ILE A 145 -13.34 15.34 -2.62
C ILE A 145 -14.60 15.94 -3.21
N ARG A 146 -14.58 17.24 -3.53
CA ARG A 146 -15.73 17.90 -4.14
C ARG A 146 -16.08 17.30 -5.50
N SER A 147 -15.08 17.02 -6.34
CA SER A 147 -15.28 16.40 -7.66
C SER A 147 -15.81 14.97 -7.59
N PHE A 148 -15.57 14.26 -6.50
CA PHE A 148 -16.16 12.95 -6.26
C PHE A 148 -17.68 13.01 -6.04
N PHE A 149 -18.18 14.03 -5.30
CA PHE A 149 -19.62 14.21 -5.05
C PHE A 149 -20.33 14.97 -6.16
N ASN A 150 -19.63 15.90 -6.84
CA ASN A 150 -20.13 16.68 -7.96
C ASN A 150 -19.12 16.64 -9.10
N PRO A 151 -19.17 15.61 -9.96
CA PRO A 151 -18.24 15.48 -11.08
C PRO A 151 -18.43 16.63 -12.07
N ASP A 152 -17.47 17.56 -12.13
CA ASP A 152 -17.41 18.58 -13.16
C ASP A 152 -16.44 18.13 -14.26
N ILE A 153 -16.99 17.88 -15.45
CA ILE A 153 -16.26 17.37 -16.61
C ILE A 153 -15.16 18.33 -17.08
N LYS A 154 -15.25 19.62 -16.69
CA LYS A 154 -14.31 20.66 -17.14
C LYS A 154 -13.15 20.93 -16.14
N SER A 155 -13.12 20.27 -14.99
CA SER A 155 -12.18 20.59 -13.92
C SER A 155 -11.54 19.33 -13.29
N ASP A 156 -11.43 19.33 -11.98
CA ASP A 156 -10.75 18.27 -11.18
C ASP A 156 -11.43 16.88 -11.26
N GLY A 157 -12.69 16.81 -11.70
CA GLY A 157 -13.44 15.56 -11.92
C GLY A 157 -13.14 14.87 -13.27
N TYR A 158 -12.44 15.53 -14.19
CA TYR A 158 -12.20 15.01 -15.53
C TYR A 158 -11.53 13.63 -15.53
N GLN A 159 -10.50 13.44 -14.70
CA GLN A 159 -9.78 12.16 -14.62
C GLN A 159 -10.67 11.00 -14.16
N ALA A 160 -11.49 11.22 -13.12
CA ALA A 160 -12.43 10.22 -12.62
C ALA A 160 -13.48 9.87 -13.66
N TYR A 161 -14.06 10.90 -14.28
CA TYR A 161 -15.06 10.72 -15.33
C TYR A 161 -14.53 9.92 -16.52
N GLN A 162 -13.32 10.23 -17.02
CA GLN A 162 -12.71 9.50 -18.12
C GLN A 162 -12.36 8.04 -17.74
N ALA A 163 -11.96 7.81 -16.49
CA ALA A 163 -11.72 6.46 -16.00
C ALA A 163 -13.01 5.61 -15.96
N GLU A 164 -14.11 6.19 -15.50
CA GLU A 164 -15.44 5.55 -15.51
C GLU A 164 -15.95 5.30 -16.93
N LEU A 165 -15.77 6.28 -17.82
CA LEU A 165 -16.16 6.17 -19.22
C LEU A 165 -15.39 5.04 -19.92
N SER A 166 -14.07 4.97 -19.69
CA SER A 166 -13.21 3.88 -20.17
C SER A 166 -13.75 2.51 -19.73
N MET A 167 -14.05 2.35 -18.44
CA MET A 167 -14.65 1.11 -17.90
C MET A 167 -16.01 0.78 -18.55
N SER A 168 -16.84 1.80 -18.77
CA SER A 168 -18.16 1.64 -19.40
C SER A 168 -18.05 1.22 -20.86
N ASN A 169 -17.12 1.82 -21.61
CA ASN A 169 -16.88 1.51 -23.01
C ASN A 169 -16.45 0.04 -23.23
N GLY A 170 -15.70 -0.53 -22.28
CA GLY A 170 -15.26 -1.92 -22.35
C GLY A 170 -16.36 -2.95 -22.17
N GLY A 171 -17.43 -2.63 -21.44
CA GLY A 171 -18.55 -3.54 -21.18
C GLY A 171 -18.08 -4.91 -20.63
N TRP A 172 -18.74 -5.98 -21.08
CA TRP A 172 -18.44 -7.33 -20.59
C TRP A 172 -17.19 -7.97 -21.22
N PHE A 173 -16.92 -7.71 -22.50
CA PHE A 173 -15.90 -8.43 -23.29
C PHE A 173 -14.77 -7.53 -23.80
N GLY A 174 -14.87 -6.21 -23.62
CA GLY A 174 -13.88 -5.24 -24.05
C GLY A 174 -14.00 -4.83 -25.53
N SER A 175 -13.31 -3.75 -25.86
CA SER A 175 -13.21 -3.21 -27.23
C SER A 175 -12.10 -3.86 -28.08
N GLY A 176 -11.31 -4.74 -27.46
CA GLY A 176 -10.14 -5.39 -28.04
C GLY A 176 -8.81 -4.75 -27.61
N LEU A 177 -7.77 -5.57 -27.58
CA LEU A 177 -6.41 -5.13 -27.21
C LEU A 177 -5.91 -4.02 -28.15
N GLY A 178 -5.42 -2.93 -27.57
CA GLY A 178 -4.89 -1.79 -28.29
C GLY A 178 -5.95 -0.79 -28.79
N ASN A 179 -7.24 -1.10 -28.67
CA ASN A 179 -8.35 -0.28 -29.17
C ASN A 179 -8.93 0.70 -28.15
N SER A 180 -8.26 0.92 -27.03
CA SER A 180 -8.68 1.92 -26.06
C SER A 180 -8.62 3.33 -26.68
N THR A 181 -9.75 4.01 -26.68
CA THR A 181 -9.87 5.41 -27.15
C THR A 181 -9.38 6.38 -26.09
N GLU A 182 -9.64 6.08 -24.83
CA GLU A 182 -9.28 6.92 -23.69
C GLU A 182 -7.77 6.98 -23.45
N LYS A 183 -7.06 5.86 -23.69
CA LYS A 183 -5.60 5.76 -23.60
C LYS A 183 -4.87 6.75 -24.51
N ASN A 184 -5.40 7.00 -25.72
CA ASN A 184 -4.66 7.70 -26.75
C ASN A 184 -4.77 9.23 -26.64
N HIS A 185 -5.85 9.77 -26.08
CA HIS A 185 -6.10 11.21 -26.19
C HIS A 185 -6.74 11.88 -24.96
N LEU A 186 -7.37 11.15 -24.04
CA LEU A 186 -8.28 11.74 -23.07
C LEU A 186 -7.90 11.49 -21.60
N LEU A 187 -7.26 10.36 -21.27
CA LEU A 187 -6.94 10.01 -19.90
C LEU A 187 -5.51 10.44 -19.53
N PRO A 188 -5.31 11.38 -18.59
CA PRO A 188 -3.99 11.70 -18.05
C PRO A 188 -3.38 10.50 -17.32
N THR A 189 -2.09 10.24 -17.52
CA THR A 189 -1.34 9.15 -16.84
C THR A 189 -2.00 7.75 -16.93
N PRO A 190 -2.39 7.28 -18.12
CA PRO A 190 -3.16 6.04 -18.29
C PRO A 190 -2.39 4.80 -17.85
N HIS A 191 -1.06 4.79 -17.96
CA HIS A 191 -0.19 3.65 -17.63
C HIS A 191 0.17 3.53 -16.15
N THR A 192 -0.16 4.52 -15.32
CA THR A 192 0.15 4.55 -13.89
C THR A 192 -1.09 4.32 -13.04
N ASP A 193 -1.83 5.37 -12.75
CA ASP A 193 -2.91 5.35 -11.75
C ASP A 193 -4.22 4.76 -12.28
N PHE A 194 -4.43 4.81 -13.60
CA PHE A 194 -5.67 4.38 -14.27
C PHE A 194 -5.50 3.16 -15.18
N ILE A 195 -4.42 2.39 -15.02
CA ILE A 195 -4.19 1.18 -15.82
C ILE A 195 -5.35 0.18 -15.71
N PHE A 196 -6.03 0.12 -14.57
CA PHE A 196 -7.18 -0.75 -14.35
C PHE A 196 -8.36 -0.38 -15.26
N SER A 197 -8.59 0.92 -15.49
CA SER A 197 -9.62 1.41 -16.43
C SER A 197 -9.30 1.00 -17.85
N ILE A 198 -8.04 1.13 -18.28
CA ILE A 198 -7.59 0.72 -19.62
C ILE A 198 -7.76 -0.79 -19.82
N ILE A 199 -7.39 -1.60 -18.81
CA ILE A 199 -7.62 -3.05 -18.84
C ILE A 199 -9.12 -3.36 -18.97
N GLY A 200 -9.96 -2.59 -18.27
CA GLY A 200 -11.41 -2.69 -18.36
C GLY A 200 -11.96 -2.33 -19.75
N GLU A 201 -11.42 -1.29 -20.40
CA GLU A 201 -11.83 -0.89 -21.73
C GLU A 201 -11.39 -1.90 -22.80
N GLU A 202 -10.13 -2.35 -22.77
CA GLU A 202 -9.58 -3.23 -23.78
C GLU A 202 -10.06 -4.68 -23.65
N LEU A 203 -10.10 -5.24 -22.44
CA LEU A 203 -10.44 -6.64 -22.16
C LEU A 203 -11.83 -6.84 -21.58
N GLY A 204 -12.50 -5.78 -21.15
CA GLY A 204 -13.81 -5.83 -20.53
C GLY A 204 -13.80 -6.35 -19.09
N PHE A 205 -15.01 -6.49 -18.55
CA PHE A 205 -15.18 -6.93 -17.17
C PHE A 205 -14.78 -8.40 -16.97
N LEU A 206 -15.25 -9.31 -17.84
CA LEU A 206 -15.06 -10.76 -17.65
C LEU A 206 -13.65 -11.25 -17.93
N LEU A 207 -12.97 -10.68 -18.94
CA LEU A 207 -11.64 -11.14 -19.37
C LEU A 207 -10.50 -10.30 -18.80
N GLY A 208 -10.78 -9.06 -18.37
CA GLY A 208 -9.80 -8.11 -17.86
C GLY A 208 -9.89 -7.91 -16.35
N THR A 209 -10.85 -7.10 -15.91
CA THR A 209 -10.88 -6.58 -14.55
C THR A 209 -11.23 -7.64 -13.49
N LEU A 210 -12.20 -8.53 -13.75
CA LEU A 210 -12.57 -9.59 -12.81
C LEU A 210 -11.44 -10.60 -12.58
N PRO A 211 -10.80 -11.20 -13.60
CA PRO A 211 -9.65 -12.09 -13.40
C PRO A 211 -8.50 -11.40 -12.65
N LEU A 212 -8.23 -10.14 -12.95
CA LEU A 212 -7.19 -9.38 -12.27
C LEU A 212 -7.47 -9.24 -10.77
N LEU A 213 -8.69 -8.87 -10.38
CA LEU A 213 -9.08 -8.79 -8.97
C LEU A 213 -9.03 -10.16 -8.28
N LEU A 214 -9.43 -11.23 -8.99
CA LEU A 214 -9.35 -12.60 -8.47
C LEU A 214 -7.91 -13.04 -8.22
N VAL A 215 -6.95 -12.62 -9.04
CA VAL A 215 -5.51 -12.88 -8.80
C VAL A 215 -5.05 -12.19 -7.51
N PHE A 216 -5.44 -10.93 -7.24
CA PHE A 216 -5.11 -10.26 -5.98
C PHE A 216 -5.77 -10.94 -4.78
N LEU A 217 -7.02 -11.37 -4.89
CA LEU A 217 -7.69 -12.18 -3.86
C LEU A 217 -6.98 -13.51 -3.64
N PHE A 218 -6.53 -14.18 -4.70
CA PHE A 218 -5.76 -15.41 -4.59
C PHE A 218 -4.44 -15.17 -3.85
N ILE A 219 -3.70 -14.08 -4.15
CA ILE A 219 -2.49 -13.68 -3.40
C ILE A 219 -2.81 -13.49 -1.92
N PHE A 220 -3.93 -12.83 -1.59
CA PHE A 220 -4.36 -12.63 -0.22
C PHE A 220 -4.63 -13.94 0.53
N PHE A 221 -5.44 -14.83 -0.04
CA PHE A 221 -5.74 -16.12 0.57
C PHE A 221 -4.49 -17.02 0.69
N ARG A 222 -3.60 -16.97 -0.30
CA ARG A 222 -2.28 -17.66 -0.22
C ARG A 222 -1.42 -17.09 0.90
N GLY A 223 -1.42 -15.76 1.06
CA GLY A 223 -0.71 -15.10 2.15
C GLY A 223 -1.24 -15.47 3.53
N ILE A 224 -2.57 -15.50 3.72
CA ILE A 224 -3.18 -16.01 4.96
C ILE A 224 -2.76 -17.46 5.22
N LYS A 225 -2.73 -18.31 4.19
CA LYS A 225 -2.30 -19.70 4.32
C LYS A 225 -0.81 -19.81 4.70
N ILE A 226 0.04 -18.94 4.17
CA ILE A 226 1.46 -18.84 4.54
C ILE A 226 1.59 -18.42 6.00
N ALA A 227 0.90 -17.34 6.41
CA ALA A 227 0.88 -16.84 7.78
C ALA A 227 0.42 -17.91 8.78
N LYS A 228 -0.69 -18.61 8.51
CA LYS A 228 -1.20 -19.70 9.36
C LYS A 228 -0.24 -20.89 9.49
N ARG A 229 0.63 -21.10 8.51
CA ARG A 229 1.62 -22.19 8.53
C ARG A 229 2.96 -21.77 9.14
N CYS A 230 3.19 -20.49 9.33
CA CYS A 230 4.40 -19.97 9.94
C CYS A 230 4.36 -20.20 11.45
N THR A 231 5.46 -20.64 12.02
CA THR A 231 5.61 -20.88 13.49
C THR A 231 6.20 -19.67 14.21
N ASP A 232 6.82 -18.75 13.46
CA ASP A 232 7.45 -17.55 13.99
C ASP A 232 6.45 -16.38 13.94
N PRO A 233 6.06 -15.78 15.08
CA PRO A 233 5.12 -14.66 15.08
C PRO A 233 5.56 -13.46 14.23
N PHE A 234 6.85 -13.13 14.21
CA PHE A 234 7.39 -12.11 13.31
C PHE A 234 7.04 -12.40 11.85
N GLY A 235 7.24 -13.65 11.40
CA GLY A 235 6.89 -14.09 10.06
C GLY A 235 5.39 -14.03 9.78
N ILE A 236 4.55 -14.32 10.78
CA ILE A 236 3.09 -14.22 10.66
C ILE A 236 2.66 -12.77 10.38
N PHE A 237 3.08 -11.83 11.23
CA PHE A 237 2.71 -10.41 11.07
C PHE A 237 3.30 -9.80 9.80
N LEU A 238 4.53 -10.17 9.44
CA LEU A 238 5.18 -9.70 8.22
C LEU A 238 4.44 -10.20 6.97
N ALA A 239 4.08 -11.49 6.91
CA ALA A 239 3.31 -12.04 5.81
C ALA A 239 1.94 -11.37 5.69
N MET A 240 1.23 -11.19 6.81
CA MET A 240 -0.06 -10.51 6.82
C MET A 240 0.05 -9.06 6.38
N GLY A 241 1.03 -8.30 6.87
CA GLY A 241 1.25 -6.91 6.48
C GLY A 241 1.53 -6.74 4.99
N ILE A 242 2.37 -7.61 4.41
CA ILE A 242 2.65 -7.60 2.98
C ILE A 242 1.39 -7.91 2.17
N CYS A 243 0.63 -8.94 2.54
CA CYS A 243 -0.58 -9.32 1.82
C CYS A 243 -1.66 -8.23 1.89
N ILE A 244 -1.90 -7.67 3.06
CA ILE A 244 -2.82 -6.55 3.27
C ILE A 244 -2.39 -5.37 2.40
N ASN A 245 -1.11 -5.01 2.40
CA ASN A 245 -0.60 -3.92 1.58
C ASN A 245 -0.91 -4.13 0.09
N ILE A 246 -0.54 -5.28 -0.48
CA ILE A 246 -0.73 -5.55 -1.91
C ILE A 246 -2.22 -5.50 -2.27
N VAL A 247 -3.06 -6.13 -1.48
CA VAL A 247 -4.50 -6.22 -1.78
C VAL A 247 -5.19 -4.88 -1.59
N LEU A 248 -4.90 -4.14 -0.51
CA LEU A 248 -5.49 -2.82 -0.31
C LEU A 248 -5.17 -1.86 -1.45
N TYR A 249 -3.91 -1.78 -1.88
CA TYR A 249 -3.54 -0.91 -2.99
C TYR A 249 -4.26 -1.30 -4.28
N ALA A 250 -4.37 -2.60 -4.58
CA ALA A 250 -5.08 -3.08 -5.76
C ALA A 250 -6.57 -2.74 -5.72
N PHE A 251 -7.23 -2.99 -4.57
CA PHE A 251 -8.67 -2.72 -4.44
C PHE A 251 -8.98 -1.23 -4.36
N VAL A 252 -8.14 -0.41 -3.73
CA VAL A 252 -8.32 1.05 -3.73
C VAL A 252 -8.14 1.60 -5.15
N ASN A 253 -7.14 1.15 -5.91
CA ASN A 253 -6.97 1.56 -7.30
C ASN A 253 -8.21 1.16 -8.15
N ALA A 254 -8.71 -0.07 -8.02
CA ALA A 254 -9.92 -0.51 -8.68
C ALA A 254 -11.15 0.32 -8.26
N ALA A 255 -11.30 0.65 -6.98
CA ALA A 255 -12.39 1.46 -6.46
C ALA A 255 -12.35 2.91 -7.01
N VAL A 256 -11.16 3.48 -7.20
CA VAL A 256 -10.99 4.78 -7.85
C VAL A 256 -11.39 4.69 -9.32
N ALA A 257 -10.95 3.67 -10.03
CA ALA A 257 -11.23 3.47 -11.45
C ALA A 257 -12.73 3.25 -11.74
N THR A 258 -13.46 2.72 -10.78
CA THR A 258 -14.91 2.47 -10.86
C THR A 258 -15.77 3.56 -10.22
N GLY A 259 -15.19 4.70 -9.85
CA GLY A 259 -15.92 5.81 -9.23
C GLY A 259 -16.44 5.53 -7.80
N LEU A 260 -16.03 4.43 -7.16
CA LEU A 260 -16.42 4.13 -5.78
C LEU A 260 -15.60 4.87 -4.73
N PHE A 261 -14.47 5.43 -5.13
CA PHE A 261 -13.57 6.17 -4.25
C PHE A 261 -12.98 7.39 -4.96
N PRO A 262 -12.73 8.52 -4.24
CA PRO A 262 -12.13 9.70 -4.86
C PRO A 262 -10.74 9.41 -5.42
N VAL A 263 -10.32 10.14 -6.45
CA VAL A 263 -9.02 9.96 -7.11
C VAL A 263 -7.87 10.10 -6.11
N THR A 264 -7.11 9.03 -5.93
CA THR A 264 -6.00 8.96 -4.97
C THR A 264 -4.62 9.10 -5.60
N GLY A 265 -4.46 8.72 -6.87
CA GLY A 265 -3.15 8.65 -7.52
C GLY A 265 -2.27 7.51 -7.00
N LEU A 266 -2.87 6.44 -6.48
CA LEU A 266 -2.15 5.26 -6.01
C LEU A 266 -2.01 4.24 -7.15
N PRO A 267 -0.78 3.80 -7.48
CA PRO A 267 -0.57 2.83 -8.55
C PRO A 267 -1.07 1.43 -8.13
N MET A 268 -1.54 0.64 -9.11
CA MET A 268 -1.90 -0.76 -8.89
C MET A 268 -0.63 -1.61 -8.74
N PRO A 269 -0.47 -2.35 -7.63
CA PRO A 269 0.73 -3.15 -7.39
C PRO A 269 0.99 -4.16 -8.52
N LEU A 270 2.25 -4.32 -8.92
CA LEU A 270 2.70 -5.30 -9.92
C LEU A 270 2.18 -5.08 -11.36
N ILE A 271 1.30 -4.12 -11.58
CA ILE A 271 0.67 -3.85 -12.89
C ILE A 271 1.00 -2.45 -13.39
N SER A 272 0.82 -1.41 -12.56
CA SER A 272 1.09 -0.03 -12.95
C SER A 272 2.55 0.19 -13.29
N TYR A 273 2.79 1.01 -14.28
CA TYR A 273 4.13 1.49 -14.60
C TYR A 273 4.67 2.34 -13.44
N GLY A 274 5.86 1.97 -12.91
CA GLY A 274 6.49 2.69 -11.82
C GLY A 274 7.73 1.95 -11.29
N GLY A 275 8.92 2.55 -11.44
CA GLY A 275 10.19 1.88 -11.11
C GLY A 275 10.30 1.47 -9.65
N SER A 276 10.19 2.43 -8.71
CA SER A 276 10.36 2.16 -7.27
C SER A 276 9.22 1.34 -6.67
N GLY A 277 7.98 1.65 -7.03
CA GLY A 277 6.81 0.93 -6.53
C GLY A 277 6.82 -0.54 -6.94
N MET A 278 7.16 -0.82 -8.21
CA MET A 278 7.31 -2.18 -8.73
C MET A 278 8.42 -2.92 -7.98
N PHE A 279 9.60 -2.30 -7.83
CA PHE A 279 10.74 -2.90 -7.14
C PHE A 279 10.39 -3.27 -5.68
N ILE A 280 9.79 -2.35 -4.93
CA ILE A 280 9.39 -2.59 -3.54
C ILE A 280 8.30 -3.69 -3.44
N ASN A 281 7.34 -3.71 -4.34
CA ASN A 281 6.34 -4.78 -4.38
C ASN A 281 6.97 -6.15 -4.71
N MET A 282 7.96 -6.20 -5.61
CA MET A 282 8.73 -7.43 -5.88
C MET A 282 9.53 -7.89 -4.66
N VAL A 283 10.16 -6.97 -3.93
CA VAL A 283 10.84 -7.27 -2.66
C VAL A 283 9.85 -7.85 -1.64
N MET A 284 8.66 -7.27 -1.50
CA MET A 284 7.60 -7.79 -0.63
C MET A 284 7.20 -9.23 -1.00
N ILE A 285 6.99 -9.51 -2.28
CA ILE A 285 6.69 -10.88 -2.75
C ILE A 285 7.86 -11.84 -2.47
N GLY A 286 9.11 -11.40 -2.69
CA GLY A 286 10.31 -12.19 -2.36
C GLY A 286 10.37 -12.56 -0.87
N ILE A 287 10.06 -11.61 0.01
CA ILE A 287 9.96 -11.85 1.46
C ILE A 287 8.84 -12.86 1.78
N LEU A 288 7.67 -12.72 1.16
CA LEU A 288 6.55 -13.63 1.34
C LEU A 288 6.88 -15.07 0.89
N LEU A 289 7.57 -15.21 -0.24
CA LEU A 289 8.05 -16.50 -0.73
C LEU A 289 9.08 -17.12 0.23
N ASN A 290 10.01 -16.33 0.76
CA ASN A 290 10.99 -16.78 1.76
C ASN A 290 10.30 -17.30 3.02
N ILE A 291 9.30 -16.58 3.55
CA ILE A 291 8.50 -17.04 4.70
C ILE A 291 7.80 -18.37 4.39
N SER A 292 7.29 -18.54 3.17
CA SER A 292 6.60 -19.78 2.78
C SER A 292 7.51 -21.02 2.74
N GLN A 293 8.80 -20.82 2.47
CA GLN A 293 9.80 -21.91 2.39
C GLN A 293 10.37 -22.30 3.76
N ALA A 294 10.37 -21.39 4.75
CA ALA A 294 10.99 -21.60 6.05
C ALA A 294 10.50 -22.88 6.77
N LYS A 295 9.24 -23.24 6.60
CA LYS A 295 8.66 -24.46 7.18
C LYS A 295 9.11 -25.75 6.44
N ARG A 296 9.34 -25.66 5.14
CA ARG A 296 9.77 -26.81 4.33
C ARG A 296 11.17 -27.29 4.74
N SER A 297 12.06 -26.36 5.06
CA SER A 297 13.41 -26.63 5.57
C SER A 297 13.38 -27.33 6.93
N ILE A 298 12.54 -26.91 7.88
CA ILE A 298 12.43 -27.50 9.21
C ILE A 298 11.89 -28.95 9.15
N ASN A 299 10.92 -29.22 8.31
CA ASN A 299 10.40 -30.58 8.11
C ASN A 299 11.44 -31.50 7.45
N ASN A 300 12.20 -31.02 6.47
CA ASN A 300 13.26 -31.79 5.83
C ASN A 300 14.40 -32.11 6.83
N SER A 301 14.79 -31.16 7.69
CA SER A 301 15.82 -31.42 8.71
C SER A 301 15.37 -32.47 9.74
N LYS A 302 14.09 -32.48 10.13
CA LYS A 302 13.54 -33.53 11.01
C LYS A 302 13.48 -34.88 10.36
N THR A 303 13.21 -34.96 9.05
CA THR A 303 13.20 -36.22 8.29
C THR A 303 14.60 -36.80 8.13
N TRP A 304 15.61 -35.97 7.93
CA TRP A 304 17.02 -36.41 7.84
C TRP A 304 17.60 -36.85 9.19
N SER A 305 17.20 -36.19 10.30
CA SER A 305 17.64 -36.60 11.63
C SER A 305 17.00 -37.90 12.12
N SER A 306 15.83 -38.27 11.58
CA SER A 306 15.20 -39.58 11.87
C SER A 306 15.74 -40.75 11.04
N LEU A 307 16.48 -40.45 9.96
CA LEU A 307 17.10 -41.46 9.10
C LEU A 307 18.58 -41.76 9.44
N SER A 308 19.18 -41.00 10.36
CA SER A 308 20.58 -41.13 10.76
C SER A 308 20.84 -42.00 12.00
N PHE A 309 19.81 -42.64 12.56
CA PHE A 309 19.93 -43.60 13.67
C PHE A 309 19.09 -44.86 13.36
N GLY A 310 19.63 -45.66 12.48
CA GLY A 310 19.21 -47.02 12.23
C GLY A 310 20.40 -47.86 11.82
#